data_448554ca19de21032b45e0d5d0b67415
#
_entry.id   448554ca19de21032b45e0d5d0b67415
#
_cell.length_a   1.000
_cell.length_b   1.000
_cell.length_c   1.000
_cell.angle_alpha   90.00
_cell.angle_beta   90.00
_cell.angle_gamma   90.00
#
_symmetry.space_group_name_H-M   'P 1'
#
loop_
_entity.id
_entity.type
_entity.pdbx_description
1 polymer ?
#
loop_
_entity_poly.entity_id
_entity_poly.type
_entity_poly.pdbx_seq_one_letter_code
_entity_poly.pdbx_strand_id
1 'polypeptide(L)'
;MPEVIFNGPDGRLEGRYHHSRRANAPIALILHPHPQQGGTMNNRVVFEVYQTFARRGFSTLRFNFRGVGRSQGEYDEGLGELSDAAAALDWLQAANPDAEQCWVSGFSFGAC
;
A
#
# COMPACT_ATOMS: atom_id res chain seq x y z
N MET A 1 -0.43 -13.80 5.11
CA MET A 1 0.32 -12.57 5.11
C MET A 1 -0.16 -11.67 6.21
N PRO A 2 0.77 -11.10 6.98
CA PRO A 2 0.37 -10.37 8.17
C PRO A 2 -0.43 -9.12 7.85
N GLU A 3 -1.44 -8.93 8.65
CA GLU A 3 -2.18 -7.69 8.70
C GLU A 3 -1.34 -6.65 9.43
N VAL A 4 -1.30 -5.44 8.90
CA VAL A 4 -0.59 -4.34 9.54
C VAL A 4 -1.51 -3.13 9.68
N ILE A 5 -1.24 -2.32 10.69
CA ILE A 5 -1.92 -1.05 10.92
C ILE A 5 -0.84 -0.01 11.13
N PHE A 6 -0.95 1.10 10.43
CA PHE A 6 0.00 2.21 10.58
C PHE A 6 -0.75 3.53 10.54
N ASN A 7 -0.10 4.59 11.01
CA ASN A 7 -0.75 5.89 11.11
C ASN A 7 -0.62 6.68 9.81
N GLY A 8 -1.76 7.03 9.23
CA GLY A 8 -1.84 8.02 8.18
C GLY A 8 -2.17 9.41 8.74
N PRO A 9 -2.18 10.45 7.90
CA PRO A 9 -2.48 11.81 8.35
C PRO A 9 -3.89 12.00 8.90
N ASP A 10 -4.83 11.18 8.46
CA ASP A 10 -6.24 11.29 8.86
C ASP A 10 -6.70 10.09 9.70
N GLY A 11 -5.77 9.38 10.31
CA GLY A 11 -6.05 8.26 11.19
C GLY A 11 -5.39 6.97 10.74
N ARG A 12 -5.76 5.88 11.42
CA ARG A 12 -5.16 4.57 11.14
C ARG A 12 -5.54 4.04 9.77
N LEU A 13 -4.57 3.44 9.11
CA LEU A 13 -4.73 2.77 7.83
C LEU A 13 -4.45 1.28 7.99
N GLU A 14 -5.28 0.44 7.39
CA GLU A 14 -5.07 -1.01 7.41
C GLU A 14 -4.39 -1.47 6.13
N GLY A 15 -3.52 -2.46 6.26
CA GLY A 15 -2.84 -3.03 5.11
C GLY A 15 -2.49 -4.48 5.29
N ARG A 16 -1.90 -5.04 4.25
CA ARG A 16 -1.32 -6.38 4.25
C ARG A 16 0.13 -6.25 3.81
N TYR A 17 1.03 -6.82 4.57
CA TYR A 17 2.46 -6.70 4.34
C TYR A 17 3.11 -8.07 4.21
N HIS A 18 3.95 -8.23 3.20
CA HIS A 18 4.81 -9.38 3.03
C HIS A 18 6.26 -8.95 3.14
N HIS A 19 6.97 -9.44 4.14
CA HIS A 19 8.39 -9.17 4.31
C HIS A 19 9.20 -10.20 3.55
N SER A 20 10.09 -9.74 2.67
CA SER A 20 10.94 -10.64 1.90
C SER A 20 11.95 -11.35 2.80
N ARG A 21 12.30 -12.59 2.43
CA ARG A 21 13.38 -13.34 3.08
C ARG A 21 14.76 -12.95 2.57
N ARG A 22 14.81 -12.18 1.47
CA ARG A 22 16.08 -11.74 0.89
C ARG A 22 16.62 -10.55 1.67
N ALA A 23 17.95 -10.56 1.90
CA ALA A 23 18.61 -9.38 2.45
C ALA A 23 18.55 -8.25 1.41
N ASN A 24 18.33 -7.02 1.87
CA ASN A 24 18.32 -5.83 1.02
C ASN A 24 17.28 -5.92 -0.12
N ALA A 25 16.17 -6.62 0.12
CA ALA A 25 15.14 -6.80 -0.89
C ALA A 25 14.56 -5.46 -1.32
N PRO A 26 14.20 -5.31 -2.60
CA PRO A 26 13.46 -4.13 -3.04
C PRO A 26 12.07 -4.11 -2.41
N ILE A 27 11.48 -2.93 -2.35
CA ILE A 27 10.15 -2.75 -1.80
C ILE A 27 9.15 -2.36 -2.88
N ALA A 28 7.90 -2.75 -2.69
CA ALA A 28 6.81 -2.40 -3.60
C ALA A 28 5.59 -1.97 -2.81
N LEU A 29 5.02 -0.84 -3.18
CA LEU A 29 3.77 -0.32 -2.63
C LEU A 29 2.69 -0.41 -3.71
N ILE A 30 1.59 -1.06 -3.39
CA ILE A 30 0.49 -1.29 -4.34
C ILE A 30 -0.71 -0.46 -3.92
N LEU A 31 -1.18 0.41 -4.82
CA LEU A 31 -2.30 1.32 -4.59
C LEU A 31 -3.55 0.80 -5.28
N HIS A 32 -4.68 0.84 -4.57
CA HIS A 32 -5.94 0.34 -5.11
C HIS A 32 -6.67 1.40 -5.95
N PRO A 33 -7.69 0.97 -6.78
CA PRO A 33 -8.45 1.90 -7.62
C PRO A 33 -9.30 2.88 -6.80
N HIS A 34 -9.99 3.75 -7.51
CA HIS A 34 -10.77 4.85 -6.94
C HIS A 34 -11.71 4.37 -5.82
N PRO A 35 -11.61 4.93 -4.60
CA PRO A 35 -12.40 4.45 -3.45
C PRO A 35 -13.90 4.57 -3.64
N GLN A 36 -14.37 5.64 -4.28
CA GLN A 36 -15.81 5.86 -4.50
C GLN A 36 -16.39 5.02 -5.62
N GLN A 37 -15.55 4.26 -6.33
CA GLN A 37 -15.98 3.32 -7.36
C GLN A 37 -15.76 1.89 -6.91
N GLY A 38 -15.80 1.65 -5.60
CA GLY A 38 -15.63 0.32 -5.03
C GLY A 38 -14.20 -0.16 -4.91
N GLY A 39 -13.23 0.74 -5.10
CA GLY A 39 -11.82 0.37 -5.00
C GLY A 39 -11.41 0.03 -3.56
N THR A 40 -10.73 -1.10 -3.39
CA THR A 40 -10.17 -1.52 -2.11
C THR A 40 -8.87 -2.29 -2.36
N MET A 41 -8.08 -2.49 -1.30
CA MET A 41 -6.87 -3.32 -1.38
C MET A 41 -7.16 -4.79 -1.72
N ASN A 42 -8.42 -5.20 -1.64
CA ASN A 42 -8.85 -6.57 -1.97
C ASN A 42 -9.35 -6.69 -3.40
N ASN A 43 -9.26 -5.63 -4.19
CA ASN A 43 -9.49 -5.71 -5.62
C ASN A 43 -8.60 -6.81 -6.21
N ARG A 44 -9.15 -7.61 -7.12
CA ARG A 44 -8.46 -8.77 -7.68
C ARG A 44 -7.11 -8.40 -8.32
N VAL A 45 -7.08 -7.33 -9.09
CA VAL A 45 -5.86 -6.90 -9.78
C VAL A 45 -4.82 -6.42 -8.74
N VAL A 46 -5.25 -5.67 -7.74
CA VAL A 46 -4.37 -5.24 -6.64
C VAL A 46 -3.74 -6.46 -5.97
N PHE A 47 -4.55 -7.45 -5.63
CA PHE A 47 -4.08 -8.67 -4.99
C PHE A 47 -3.09 -9.44 -5.87
N GLU A 48 -3.39 -9.57 -7.16
CA GLU A 48 -2.52 -10.28 -8.10
C GLU A 48 -1.18 -9.57 -8.30
N VAL A 49 -1.18 -8.25 -8.41
CA VAL A 49 0.06 -7.46 -8.50
C VAL A 49 0.88 -7.61 -7.22
N TYR A 50 0.23 -7.51 -6.06
CA TYR A 50 0.86 -7.72 -4.76
C TYR A 50 1.53 -9.09 -4.68
N GLN A 51 0.83 -10.15 -5.07
CA GLN A 51 1.34 -11.51 -5.08
C GLN A 51 2.54 -11.67 -6.02
N THR A 52 2.48 -11.03 -7.16
CA THR A 52 3.56 -11.10 -8.16
C THR A 52 4.85 -10.49 -7.61
N PHE A 53 4.76 -9.31 -6.99
CA PHE A 53 5.93 -8.70 -6.37
C PHE A 53 6.46 -9.56 -5.22
N ALA A 54 5.57 -10.09 -4.38
CA ALA A 54 5.97 -10.94 -3.26
C ALA A 54 6.72 -12.19 -3.72
N ARG A 55 6.23 -12.84 -4.77
CA ARG A 55 6.87 -14.04 -5.34
C ARG A 55 8.23 -13.74 -5.94
N ARG A 56 8.45 -12.51 -6.39
CA ARG A 56 9.73 -12.08 -6.95
C ARG A 56 10.72 -11.61 -5.90
N GLY A 57 10.37 -11.75 -4.64
CA GLY A 57 11.28 -11.44 -3.54
C GLY A 57 11.23 -10.01 -3.06
N PHE A 58 10.21 -9.26 -3.39
CA PHE A 58 10.01 -7.91 -2.87
C PHE A 58 9.35 -7.95 -1.50
N SER A 59 9.72 -7.01 -0.64
CA SER A 59 8.89 -6.69 0.52
C SER A 59 7.76 -5.79 0.04
N THR A 60 6.53 -6.24 0.20
CA THR A 60 5.38 -5.66 -0.53
C THR A 60 4.28 -5.28 0.44
N LEU A 61 3.72 -4.08 0.24
CA LEU A 61 2.60 -3.56 1.01
C LEU A 61 1.46 -3.18 0.07
N ARG A 62 0.25 -3.60 0.43
CA ARG A 62 -1.00 -3.02 -0.08
C ARG A 62 -1.80 -2.53 1.10
N PHE A 63 -2.61 -1.51 0.91
CA PHE A 63 -3.38 -0.94 2.00
C PHE A 63 -4.66 -0.31 1.48
N ASN A 64 -5.59 -0.04 2.38
CA ASN A 64 -6.80 0.71 2.09
C ASN A 64 -6.59 2.19 2.38
N PHE A 65 -6.89 3.03 1.40
CA PHE A 65 -6.90 4.49 1.59
C PHE A 65 -7.90 4.87 2.68
N ARG A 66 -7.78 6.10 3.18
CA ARG A 66 -8.68 6.65 4.20
C ARG A 66 -10.15 6.39 3.87
N GLY A 67 -10.93 6.03 4.87
CA GLY A 67 -12.35 5.78 4.72
C GLY A 67 -12.74 4.48 4.04
N VAL A 68 -11.76 3.68 3.59
CA VAL A 68 -12.00 2.40 2.94
C VAL A 68 -11.77 1.27 3.93
N GLY A 69 -12.68 0.29 3.97
CA GLY A 69 -12.57 -0.83 4.89
C GLY A 69 -12.45 -0.37 6.34
N ARG A 70 -11.40 -0.81 7.02
CA ARG A 70 -11.12 -0.42 8.41
C ARG A 70 -10.22 0.80 8.54
N SER A 71 -9.78 1.37 7.43
CA SER A 71 -9.00 2.60 7.46
C SER A 71 -9.88 3.77 7.92
N GLN A 72 -9.34 4.60 8.79
CA GLN A 72 -10.04 5.76 9.32
C GLN A 72 -10.01 6.92 8.34
N GLY A 73 -10.77 7.96 8.65
CA GLY A 73 -10.82 9.17 7.83
C GLY A 73 -11.90 9.14 6.78
N GLU A 74 -11.88 10.14 5.92
CA GLU A 74 -12.87 10.31 4.86
C GLU A 74 -12.19 10.61 3.54
N TYR A 75 -12.82 10.18 2.46
CA TYR A 75 -12.35 10.45 1.11
C TYR A 75 -12.08 11.94 0.90
N ASP A 76 -10.93 12.28 0.37
CA ASP A 76 -10.46 13.66 0.21
C ASP A 76 -10.03 13.97 -1.23
N GLU A 77 -10.77 13.47 -2.19
CA GLU A 77 -10.65 13.77 -3.62
C GLU A 77 -9.24 13.57 -4.21
N GLY A 78 -8.47 12.67 -3.62
CA GLY A 78 -7.15 12.30 -4.11
C GLY A 78 -6.01 13.01 -3.38
N LEU A 79 -6.23 14.20 -2.84
CA LEU A 79 -5.16 14.96 -2.17
C LEU A 79 -4.75 14.32 -0.86
N GLY A 80 -5.73 14.00 -0.02
CA GLY A 80 -5.49 13.30 1.23
C GLY A 80 -5.01 11.86 1.00
N GLU A 81 -5.54 11.21 -0.03
CA GLU A 81 -5.11 9.86 -0.41
C GLU A 81 -3.65 9.82 -0.83
N LEU A 82 -3.17 10.85 -1.51
CA LEU A 82 -1.75 10.98 -1.84
C LEU A 82 -0.89 11.03 -0.58
N SER A 83 -1.36 11.75 0.44
CA SER A 83 -0.68 11.81 1.73
C SER A 83 -0.71 10.46 2.47
N ASP A 84 -1.80 9.70 2.32
CA ASP A 84 -1.87 8.32 2.83
C ASP A 84 -0.82 7.44 2.15
N ALA A 85 -0.67 7.57 0.85
CA ALA A 85 0.34 6.80 0.10
C ALA A 85 1.76 7.16 0.57
N ALA A 86 2.03 8.44 0.84
CA ALA A 86 3.31 8.87 1.38
C ALA A 86 3.57 8.26 2.76
N ALA A 87 2.56 8.23 3.63
CA ALA A 87 2.67 7.60 4.95
C ALA A 87 2.93 6.09 4.82
N ALA A 88 2.25 5.42 3.89
CA ALA A 88 2.46 4.00 3.63
C ALA A 88 3.88 3.74 3.14
N LEU A 89 4.38 4.58 2.26
CA LEU A 89 5.74 4.44 1.75
C LEU A 89 6.77 4.64 2.86
N ASP A 90 6.58 5.63 3.73
CA ASP A 90 7.45 5.86 4.87
C ASP A 90 7.48 4.63 5.80
N TRP A 91 6.31 4.06 6.07
CA TRP A 91 6.22 2.85 6.89
C TRP A 91 6.99 1.68 6.25
N LEU A 92 6.80 1.49 4.94
CA LEU A 92 7.43 0.40 4.19
C LEU A 92 8.96 0.58 4.16
N GLN A 93 9.44 1.80 3.97
CA GLN A 93 10.87 2.11 3.98
C GLN A 93 11.47 1.90 5.37
N ALA A 94 10.74 2.27 6.43
CA ALA A 94 11.20 2.05 7.80
C ALA A 94 11.34 0.56 8.12
N ALA A 95 10.46 -0.27 7.57
CA ALA A 95 10.52 -1.72 7.74
C ALA A 95 11.62 -2.36 6.88
N ASN A 96 12.16 -1.64 5.90
CA ASN A 96 13.16 -2.14 4.96
C ASN A 96 14.24 -1.07 4.72
N PRO A 97 15.03 -0.71 5.75
CA PRO A 97 15.94 0.43 5.64
C PRO A 97 17.07 0.24 4.63
N ASP A 98 17.38 -1.00 4.25
CA ASP A 98 18.45 -1.32 3.32
C ASP A 98 17.95 -1.54 1.89
N ALA A 99 16.69 -1.30 1.61
CA ALA A 99 16.15 -1.46 0.27
C ALA A 99 16.72 -0.39 -0.66
N GLU A 100 17.26 -0.83 -1.80
CA GLU A 100 17.87 0.08 -2.78
C GLU A 100 16.92 0.48 -3.89
N GLN A 101 15.80 -0.25 -4.05
CA GLN A 101 14.79 0.02 -5.08
C GLN A 101 13.42 0.08 -4.45
N CYS A 102 12.63 1.03 -4.92
CA CYS A 102 11.25 1.19 -4.49
C CYS A 102 10.34 1.31 -5.72
N TRP A 103 9.35 0.44 -5.77
CA TRP A 103 8.36 0.44 -6.84
C TRP A 103 7.00 0.83 -6.27
N VAL A 104 6.31 1.73 -6.95
CA VAL A 104 4.94 2.10 -6.62
C VAL A 104 4.08 1.73 -7.81
N SER A 105 3.09 0.87 -7.59
CA SER A 105 2.22 0.37 -8.64
C SER A 105 0.76 0.66 -8.29
N GLY A 106 0.00 1.07 -9.30
CA GLY A 106 -1.42 1.30 -9.14
C GLY A 106 -2.07 1.45 -10.50
N PHE A 107 -3.39 1.51 -10.52
CA PHE A 107 -4.14 1.77 -11.74
C PHE A 107 -5.38 2.59 -11.40
N SER A 108 -5.97 3.25 -12.42
CA SER A 108 -7.09 4.15 -12.22
C SER A 108 -6.69 5.27 -11.23
N PHE A 109 -7.41 5.44 -10.15
CA PHE A 109 -7.14 6.46 -9.14
C PHE A 109 -5.71 6.35 -8.57
N GLY A 110 -5.27 5.12 -8.29
CA GLY A 110 -3.94 4.88 -7.71
C GLY A 110 -2.78 5.17 -8.66
N ALA A 111 -3.04 5.30 -9.95
CA ALA A 111 -2.01 5.56 -10.95
C ALA A 111 -1.74 7.05 -11.17
N CYS A 112 -2.57 7.91 -10.60
CA CYS A 112 -2.48 9.36 -10.81
C CYS A 112 -1.34 10.01 -10.04
#